data_755a92639b41bf39d5061211db3114de
#
_entry.id   755a92639b41bf39d5061211db3114de
#
_cell.length_a   1.000
_cell.length_b   1.000
_cell.length_c   1.000
_cell.angle_alpha   90.00
_cell.angle_beta   90.00
_cell.angle_gamma   90.00
#
_symmetry.space_group_name_H-M   'P 1'
#
loop_
_entity.id
_entity.type
_entity.pdbx_description
1 polymer ?
#
loop_
_entity_poly.entity_id
_entity_poly.type
_entity_poly.pdbx_seq_one_letter_code
_entity_poly.pdbx_strand_id
1 'polypeptide(L)' 'MKYYLDCIEQVTTKEGGYNEYGSREKKADYQTALTAFYTKLTNVSNSESHVWLDIKIVNSQGGVEKKDSIGRYVEG' A
#
# COMPACT_ATOMS: atom_id res chain seq x y z
N MET A 1 12.48 -5.28 -17.06
CA MET A 1 11.91 -6.04 -15.92
C MET A 1 10.71 -5.26 -15.38
N LYS A 2 9.63 -5.96 -15.07
CA LYS A 2 8.42 -5.32 -14.57
C LYS A 2 8.33 -5.43 -13.07
N TYR A 3 7.67 -4.46 -12.47
CA TYR A 3 7.47 -4.40 -11.03
C TYR A 3 5.99 -4.23 -10.71
N TYR A 4 5.62 -4.63 -9.52
CA TYR A 4 4.25 -4.50 -9.03
C TYR A 4 4.26 -3.72 -7.72
N LEU A 5 3.31 -2.82 -7.58
CA LEU A 5 3.06 -2.14 -6.32
C LEU A 5 1.88 -2.82 -5.67
N ASP A 6 2.13 -3.53 -4.58
CA ASP A 6 1.12 -4.25 -3.83
C ASP A 6 0.77 -3.48 -2.56
N CYS A 7 -0.50 -3.22 -2.37
CA CYS A 7 -1.00 -2.52 -1.19
C CYS A 7 -2.13 -3.30 -0.56
N ILE A 8 -2.14 -3.36 0.77
CA ILE A 8 -3.30 -3.75 1.55
C ILE A 8 -3.52 -2.65 2.57
N GLU A 9 -4.74 -2.14 2.66
CA GLU A 9 -5.02 -0.99 3.53
C GLU A 9 -6.37 -1.14 4.22
N GLN A 10 -6.49 -0.52 5.36
CA GLN A 10 -7.68 -0.55 6.18
C GLN A 10 -8.12 0.88 6.47
N VAL A 11 -9.39 1.18 6.20
CA VAL A 11 -9.95 2.52 6.28
C VAL A 11 -11.19 2.48 7.16
N THR A 12 -11.37 3.50 8.01
CA THR A 12 -12.56 3.60 8.83
C THR A 12 -13.79 3.94 8.00
N THR A 13 -14.95 3.47 8.44
CA THR A 13 -16.24 3.82 7.84
C THR A 13 -16.98 4.81 8.71
N LYS A 14 -18.03 5.42 8.15
CA LYS A 14 -18.88 6.38 8.90
C LYS A 14 -19.61 5.72 10.06
N GLU A 15 -19.86 4.43 9.97
CA GLU A 15 -20.56 3.67 11.01
C GLU A 15 -19.64 3.18 12.12
N GLY A 16 -18.36 3.56 12.07
CA GLY A 16 -17.38 3.15 13.07
C GLY A 16 -16.75 1.80 12.83
N GLY A 17 -17.00 1.20 11.66
CA GLY A 17 -16.35 -0.04 11.25
C GLY A 17 -15.12 0.22 10.40
N TYR A 18 -14.63 -0.84 9.74
CA TYR A 18 -13.44 -0.78 8.90
C TYR A 18 -13.68 -1.50 7.59
N ASN A 19 -13.16 -0.93 6.50
CA ASN A 19 -13.09 -1.59 5.20
C ASN A 19 -11.63 -1.90 4.88
N GLU A 20 -11.39 -3.06 4.31
CA GLU A 20 -10.07 -3.49 3.88
C GLU A 20 -10.02 -3.53 2.36
N TYR A 21 -8.97 -2.97 1.78
CA TYR A 21 -8.78 -2.92 0.34
C TYR A 21 -7.41 -3.47 -0.02
N GLY A 22 -7.37 -4.29 -1.06
CA GLY A 22 -6.13 -4.77 -1.62
C GLY A 22 -6.00 -4.35 -3.07
N SER A 23 -4.79 -4.05 -3.51
CA SER A 23 -4.55 -3.67 -4.89
C SER A 23 -3.16 -4.11 -5.35
N ARG A 24 -3.05 -4.35 -6.65
CA ARG A 24 -1.77 -4.61 -7.31
C ARG A 24 -1.74 -3.79 -8.60
N GLU A 25 -0.75 -2.93 -8.72
CA GLU A 25 -0.54 -2.13 -9.92
C GLU A 25 0.77 -2.51 -10.58
N LYS A 26 0.73 -2.74 -11.90
CA LYS A 26 1.91 -3.06 -12.68
C LYS A 26 2.64 -1.78 -13.06
N LYS A 27 3.95 -1.75 -12.85
CA LYS A 27 4.80 -0.62 -13.20
C LYS A 27 5.89 -1.08 -14.18
N ALA A 28 6.22 -0.20 -15.13
CA ALA A 28 7.15 -0.55 -16.20
C ALA A 28 8.59 -0.71 -15.70
N ASP A 29 8.98 0.07 -14.69
CA ASP A 29 10.34 0.06 -14.15
C ASP A 29 10.33 0.34 -12.65
N TYR A 30 11.49 0.15 -12.04
CA TYR A 30 11.63 0.33 -10.59
C TYR A 30 11.41 1.79 -10.16
N GLN A 31 11.91 2.74 -10.94
CA GLN A 31 11.78 4.15 -10.59
C GLN A 31 10.30 4.59 -10.55
N THR A 32 9.50 4.13 -11.50
CA THR A 32 8.07 4.41 -11.53
C THR A 32 7.38 3.78 -10.33
N ALA A 33 7.74 2.53 -10.00
CA ALA A 33 7.20 1.83 -8.83
C ALA A 33 7.58 2.57 -7.54
N LEU A 34 8.83 3.04 -7.44
CA LEU A 34 9.32 3.74 -6.26
C LEU A 34 8.60 5.07 -6.05
N THR A 35 8.36 5.83 -7.12
CA THR A 35 7.60 7.07 -7.04
C THR A 35 6.18 6.80 -6.55
N ALA A 36 5.52 5.80 -7.09
CA ALA A 36 4.17 5.43 -6.67
C ALA A 36 4.14 4.94 -5.21
N PHE A 37 5.17 4.21 -4.79
CA PHE A 37 5.34 3.73 -3.42
C PHE A 37 5.37 4.90 -2.43
N TYR A 38 6.21 5.90 -2.67
CA TYR A 38 6.31 7.05 -1.79
C TYR A 38 5.08 7.95 -1.85
N THR A 39 4.46 8.08 -3.02
CA THR A 39 3.21 8.85 -3.14
C THR A 39 2.11 8.22 -2.30
N LYS A 40 1.97 6.90 -2.35
CA LYS A 40 0.96 6.20 -1.53
C LYS A 40 1.24 6.36 -0.04
N LEU A 41 2.50 6.21 0.38
CA LEU A 41 2.88 6.40 1.78
C LEU A 41 2.54 7.81 2.27
N THR A 42 2.85 8.83 1.46
CA THR A 42 2.56 10.23 1.81
C THR A 42 1.05 10.45 1.92
N ASN A 43 0.28 9.95 0.96
CA ASN A 43 -1.18 10.12 0.97
C ASN A 43 -1.82 9.47 2.18
N VAL A 44 -1.39 8.25 2.52
CA VAL A 44 -1.94 7.53 3.67
C VAL A 44 -1.51 8.19 4.98
N SER A 45 -0.27 8.65 5.09
CA SER A 45 0.20 9.32 6.31
C SER A 45 -0.54 10.64 6.57
N ASN A 46 -1.09 11.26 5.53
CA ASN A 46 -1.88 12.49 5.64
C ASN A 46 -3.40 12.22 5.72
N SER A 47 -3.82 10.96 5.65
CA SER A 47 -5.23 10.61 5.69
C SER A 47 -5.70 10.43 7.13
N GLU A 48 -6.84 11.01 7.46
CA GLU A 48 -7.45 10.86 8.79
C GLU A 48 -8.26 9.56 8.91
N SER A 49 -8.60 8.95 7.80
CA SER A 49 -9.46 7.76 7.78
C SER A 49 -8.71 6.44 7.67
N HIS A 50 -7.44 6.45 7.27
CA HIS A 50 -6.63 5.25 7.20
C HIS A 50 -6.12 4.86 8.58
N VAL A 51 -6.27 3.59 8.95
CA VAL A 51 -5.75 3.05 10.21
C VAL A 51 -4.53 2.16 9.98
N TRP A 52 -4.38 1.61 8.77
CA TRP A 52 -3.28 0.71 8.46
C TRP A 52 -3.04 0.65 6.95
N LEU A 53 -1.77 0.57 6.59
CA LEU A 53 -1.31 0.30 5.23
C LEU A 53 -0.12 -0.62 5.29
N ASP A 54 -0.13 -1.66 4.46
CA ASP A 54 1.03 -2.49 4.18
C ASP A 54 1.30 -2.39 2.69
N ILE A 55 2.51 -1.96 2.32
CA ILE A 55 2.85 -1.65 0.93
C ILE A 55 4.20 -2.26 0.58
N LYS A 56 4.29 -2.80 -0.63
CA LYS A 56 5.56 -3.36 -1.10
C LYS A 56 5.70 -3.24 -2.60
N ILE A 57 6.96 -3.19 -3.04
CA ILE A 57 7.32 -3.32 -4.45
C ILE A 57 7.85 -4.73 -4.66
N VAL A 58 7.25 -5.43 -5.63
CA VAL A 58 7.57 -6.82 -5.94
C VAL A 58 8.08 -6.87 -7.38
N ASN A 59 9.16 -7.62 -7.61
CA ASN A 59 9.67 -7.80 -8.97
C ASN A 59 8.88 -8.89 -9.70
N SER A 60 9.19 -9.08 -10.99
CA SER A 60 8.46 -10.02 -11.84
C SER A 60 8.63 -11.49 -11.42
N GLN A 61 9.58 -11.79 -10.56
CA GLN A 61 9.84 -13.13 -10.05
C GLN A 61 9.24 -13.36 -8.65
N GLY A 62 8.51 -12.37 -8.14
CA GLY A 62 7.87 -12.47 -6.83
C GLY A 62 8.73 -12.02 -5.66
N GLY A 63 9.96 -11.55 -5.90
CA GLY A 63 10.83 -11.05 -4.85
C GLY A 63 10.42 -9.66 -4.39
N VAL A 64 10.49 -9.43 -3.07
CA VAL A 64 10.17 -8.11 -2.50
C VAL A 64 11.41 -7.23 -2.56
N GLU A 65 11.30 -6.11 -3.30
CA GLU A 65 12.39 -5.15 -3.47
C GLU A 65 12.38 -4.08 -2.39
N LYS A 66 11.18 -3.70 -1.92
CA LYS A 66 11.02 -2.68 -0.90
C LYS A 66 9.68 -2.88 -0.22
N LYS A 67 9.61 -2.62 1.08
CA LYS A 67 8.35 -2.69 1.82
C LYS A 67 8.33 -1.67 2.95
N ASP A 68 7.13 -1.26 3.34
CA ASP A 68 6.90 -0.40 4.49
C ASP A 68 5.47 -0.58 4.99
N SER A 69 5.19 -0.05 6.15
CA SER A 69 3.85 -0.10 6.71
C SER A 69 3.58 1.15 7.54
N ILE A 70 2.31 1.52 7.66
CA ILE A 70 1.84 2.64 8.47
C ILE A 70 0.70 2.14 9.36
N GLY A 71 0.73 2.50 10.63
CA GLY A 71 -0.34 2.17 11.56
C GLY A 71 -0.36 0.73 11.97
N ARG A 72 -1.53 0.28 12.44
CA ARG A 72 -1.73 -1.08 12.91
C ARG A 72 -3.03 -1.65 12.36
N TYR A 73 -2.98 -2.91 11.97
CA TYR A 73 -4.17 -3.64 11.55
C TYR A 73 -5.14 -3.77 12.72
N VAL A 74 -6.40 -3.47 12.47
CA VAL A 74 -7.46 -3.61 13.47
C VAL A 74 -8.30 -4.83 13.13
N GLU A 75 -8.33 -5.78 14.05
CA GLU A 75 -9.19 -6.94 13.93
C GLU A 75 -10.58 -6.56 14.41
N GLY A 76 -11.56 -6.69 13.51
CA GLY A 76 -12.88 -6.23 13.84
C GLY A 76 -13.97 -7.25 13.71
#